data_a14aebfd2c02e8627e067258c8d19d57
#
_entry.id   a14aebfd2c02e8627e067258c8d19d57
#
_cell.length_a   1.000
_cell.length_b   1.000
_cell.length_c   1.000
_cell.angle_alpha   90.00
_cell.angle_beta   90.00
_cell.angle_gamma   90.00
#
_symmetry.space_group_name_H-M   'P 1'
#
loop_
_entity.id
_entity.type
_entity.pdbx_description
1 polymer ?
#
loop_
_entity_poly.entity_id
_entity_poly.type
_entity_poly.pdbx_seq_one_letter_code
_entity_poly.pdbx_strand_id
1 'polypeptide(L)'
;MSAAERILSRAVNEITSGSIVNLGIGLPTQVIHYLPDDFDVQIHSENGILGAWKQSAPEAMDPFLIDAAGAYVSLRKGASLFDSAVSFAIIRRARLDLTMIGAFEVDALGNLANWKIPGKFSPGIGGAMELAQKTKRIVVLTTHTDKQGRPKILKNCRLPLTAKTCVNRIISDLAVMDVTAQGLVVREKLVQISDADLQAQTEAELTFATRGAES
;
A
#
# COMPACT_ATOMS: atom_id res chain seq x y z
N MET A 1 -12.42 15.91 -5.36
CA MET A 1 -11.34 14.90 -5.25
C MET A 1 -11.98 13.54 -5.12
N SER A 2 -11.66 12.58 -5.99
CA SER A 2 -12.16 11.20 -5.92
C SER A 2 -11.59 10.45 -4.72
N ALA A 3 -12.15 9.28 -4.38
CA ALA A 3 -11.61 8.41 -3.32
C ALA A 3 -10.13 8.04 -3.60
N ALA A 4 -9.82 7.65 -4.84
CA ALA A 4 -8.46 7.30 -5.24
C ALA A 4 -7.48 8.48 -5.10
N GLU A 5 -7.86 9.66 -5.58
CA GLU A 5 -7.03 10.87 -5.45
C GLU A 5 -6.75 11.23 -3.99
N ARG A 6 -7.72 11.10 -3.08
CA ARG A 6 -7.50 11.35 -1.64
C ARG A 6 -6.48 10.37 -1.05
N ILE A 7 -6.63 9.09 -1.35
CA ILE A 7 -5.70 8.05 -0.87
C ILE A 7 -4.29 8.32 -1.41
N LEU A 8 -4.15 8.54 -2.70
CA LEU A 8 -2.85 8.68 -3.38
C LEU A 8 -2.12 9.95 -2.95
N SER A 9 -2.80 11.09 -2.91
CA SER A 9 -2.21 12.36 -2.47
C SER A 9 -1.77 12.32 -1.00
N ARG A 10 -2.47 11.54 -0.16
CA ARG A 10 -2.05 11.34 1.22
C ARG A 10 -0.92 10.32 1.35
N ALA A 11 -0.98 9.23 0.56
CA ALA A 11 -0.02 8.14 0.63
C ALA A 11 1.41 8.58 0.27
N VAL A 12 1.57 9.54 -0.63
CA VAL A 12 2.89 10.05 -1.02
C VAL A 12 3.70 10.59 0.18
N ASN A 13 3.03 11.10 1.20
CA ASN A 13 3.67 11.62 2.42
C ASN A 13 4.29 10.52 3.31
N GLU A 14 4.02 9.24 3.01
CA GLU A 14 4.64 8.12 3.72
C GLU A 14 6.02 7.75 3.16
N ILE A 15 6.38 8.30 1.99
CA ILE A 15 7.65 8.02 1.32
C ILE A 15 8.70 9.04 1.79
N THR A 16 9.78 8.55 2.36
CA THR A 16 10.92 9.38 2.78
C THR A 16 12.01 9.40 1.70
N SER A 17 12.72 10.53 1.59
CA SER A 17 13.86 10.65 0.68
C SER A 17 14.93 9.58 0.99
N GLY A 18 15.54 9.02 -0.04
CA GLY A 18 16.56 7.97 0.06
C GLY A 18 16.03 6.57 0.34
N SER A 19 14.69 6.39 0.47
CA SER A 19 14.09 5.09 0.78
C SER A 19 13.97 4.16 -0.42
N ILE A 20 13.93 2.85 -0.16
CA ILE A 20 13.58 1.81 -1.12
C ILE A 20 12.13 1.40 -0.89
N VAL A 21 11.29 1.64 -1.89
CA VAL A 21 9.83 1.48 -1.78
C VAL A 21 9.31 0.47 -2.81
N ASN A 22 8.50 -0.48 -2.37
CA ASN A 22 7.73 -1.33 -3.27
C ASN A 22 6.28 -0.82 -3.34
N LEU A 23 5.75 -0.74 -4.56
CA LEU A 23 4.37 -0.36 -4.84
C LEU A 23 3.61 -1.57 -5.36
N GLY A 24 2.71 -2.10 -4.55
CA GLY A 24 1.87 -3.25 -4.91
C GLY A 24 0.92 -2.96 -6.06
N ILE A 25 0.53 -4.00 -6.78
CA ILE A 25 -0.34 -3.94 -7.95
C ILE A 25 -1.66 -3.21 -7.66
N GLY A 26 -2.11 -2.39 -8.60
CA GLY A 26 -3.36 -1.65 -8.56
C GLY A 26 -3.22 -0.22 -8.04
N LEU A 27 -4.00 0.19 -7.04
CA LEU A 27 -3.98 1.55 -6.52
C LEU A 27 -2.57 2.01 -6.08
N PRO A 28 -1.77 1.21 -5.36
CA PRO A 28 -0.46 1.64 -4.91
C PRO A 28 0.51 2.02 -6.04
N THR A 29 0.49 1.36 -7.20
CA THR A 29 1.38 1.71 -8.32
C THR A 29 1.19 3.15 -8.80
N GLN A 30 0.01 3.73 -8.58
CA GLN A 30 -0.29 5.10 -9.01
C GLN A 30 0.33 6.16 -8.10
N VAL A 31 0.83 5.81 -6.91
CA VAL A 31 1.46 6.77 -5.98
C VAL A 31 2.65 7.48 -6.64
N ILE A 32 3.39 6.78 -7.51
CA ILE A 32 4.53 7.34 -8.23
C ILE A 32 4.20 8.62 -9.03
N HIS A 33 2.96 8.75 -9.51
CA HIS A 33 2.52 9.92 -10.28
C HIS A 33 2.31 11.18 -9.42
N TYR A 34 2.26 11.03 -8.10
CA TYR A 34 2.14 12.11 -7.13
C TYR A 34 3.49 12.57 -6.57
N LEU A 35 4.58 11.85 -6.87
CA LEU A 35 5.94 12.26 -6.49
C LEU A 35 6.49 13.30 -7.47
N PRO A 36 7.28 14.30 -6.99
CA PRO A 36 8.09 15.15 -7.87
C PRO A 36 9.06 14.32 -8.71
N ASP A 37 9.40 14.81 -9.91
CA ASP A 37 10.26 14.07 -10.83
C ASP A 37 11.68 13.86 -10.30
N ASP A 38 12.18 14.78 -9.48
CA ASP A 38 13.48 14.76 -8.85
C ASP A 38 13.50 14.16 -7.43
N PHE A 39 12.34 13.66 -6.95
CA PHE A 39 12.27 13.09 -5.60
C PHE A 39 13.20 11.88 -5.47
N ASP A 40 14.07 11.91 -4.48
CA ASP A 40 15.06 10.86 -4.24
C ASP A 40 14.38 9.63 -3.59
N VAL A 41 14.10 8.62 -4.40
CA VAL A 41 13.51 7.33 -3.98
C VAL A 41 13.90 6.25 -4.99
N GLN A 42 14.09 5.03 -4.50
CA GLN A 42 14.29 3.85 -5.33
C GLN A 42 12.99 3.01 -5.34
N ILE A 43 12.27 3.06 -6.45
CA ILE A 43 11.08 2.20 -6.61
C ILE A 43 11.53 0.80 -7.03
N HIS A 44 11.16 -0.17 -6.22
CA HIS A 44 11.40 -1.60 -6.46
C HIS A 44 10.16 -2.23 -7.08
N SER A 45 10.36 -3.02 -8.14
CA SER A 45 9.34 -3.91 -8.69
C SER A 45 9.80 -5.36 -8.57
N GLU A 46 8.94 -6.23 -8.05
CA GLU A 46 9.30 -7.60 -7.64
C GLU A 46 9.72 -8.49 -8.82
N ASN A 47 9.36 -8.14 -10.05
CA ASN A 47 9.81 -8.82 -11.26
C ASN A 47 11.29 -8.59 -11.61
N GLY A 48 12.00 -7.67 -10.91
CA GLY A 48 13.44 -7.51 -11.01
C GLY A 48 13.93 -6.11 -11.40
N ILE A 49 13.23 -5.06 -10.97
CA ILE A 49 13.64 -3.66 -11.23
C ILE A 49 13.87 -2.93 -9.90
N LEU A 50 14.99 -2.25 -9.77
CA LEU A 50 15.23 -1.24 -8.76
C LEU A 50 15.53 0.09 -9.46
N GLY A 51 14.78 1.14 -9.12
CA GLY A 51 14.82 2.43 -9.80
C GLY A 51 13.82 2.55 -10.95
N ALA A 52 12.72 1.77 -10.91
CA ALA A 52 11.57 1.97 -11.79
C ALA A 52 10.99 3.37 -11.60
N TRP A 53 10.53 3.99 -12.68
CA TRP A 53 9.92 5.32 -12.63
C TRP A 53 8.71 5.42 -13.56
N LYS A 54 7.90 6.47 -13.35
CA LYS A 54 6.76 6.76 -14.21
C LYS A 54 7.19 7.01 -15.65
N GLN A 55 6.43 6.50 -16.59
CA GLN A 55 6.66 6.74 -18.01
C GLN A 55 6.29 8.18 -18.36
N SER A 56 7.21 8.89 -18.99
CA SER A 56 7.06 10.32 -19.28
C SER A 56 6.37 10.58 -20.64
N ALA A 57 6.58 9.71 -21.63
CA ALA A 57 6.03 9.86 -22.96
C ALA A 57 5.74 8.50 -23.59
N PRO A 58 4.57 8.34 -24.26
CA PRO A 58 4.24 7.07 -24.94
C PRO A 58 5.27 6.65 -26.01
N GLU A 59 5.89 7.63 -26.68
CA GLU A 59 6.86 7.40 -27.74
C GLU A 59 8.21 6.85 -27.24
N ALA A 60 8.47 7.01 -25.93
CA ALA A 60 9.69 6.53 -25.27
C ALA A 60 9.49 5.19 -24.56
N MET A 61 8.34 4.52 -24.77
CA MET A 61 8.07 3.23 -24.12
C MET A 61 8.99 2.14 -24.69
N ASP A 62 9.72 1.49 -23.79
CA ASP A 62 10.41 0.23 -24.11
C ASP A 62 9.44 -0.93 -23.83
N PRO A 63 9.07 -1.73 -24.85
CA PRO A 63 8.14 -2.84 -24.70
C PRO A 63 8.67 -3.96 -23.78
N PHE A 64 9.96 -3.97 -23.47
CA PHE A 64 10.59 -4.92 -22.55
C PHE A 64 10.69 -4.43 -21.10
N LEU A 65 10.34 -3.17 -20.84
CA LEU A 65 10.35 -2.59 -19.48
C LEU A 65 8.93 -2.46 -18.93
N ILE A 66 8.52 -3.49 -18.20
CA ILE A 66 7.24 -3.53 -17.50
C ILE A 66 7.46 -3.80 -16.01
N ASP A 67 6.62 -3.22 -15.18
CA ASP A 67 6.58 -3.54 -13.75
C ASP A 67 5.85 -4.89 -13.48
N ALA A 68 5.79 -5.29 -12.23
CA ALA A 68 5.10 -6.52 -11.82
C ALA A 68 3.56 -6.48 -12.04
N ALA A 69 2.99 -5.30 -12.29
CA ALA A 69 1.59 -5.11 -12.66
C ALA A 69 1.35 -5.19 -14.18
N GLY A 70 2.43 -5.28 -14.99
CA GLY A 70 2.39 -5.25 -16.45
C GLY A 70 2.29 -3.84 -17.03
N ALA A 71 2.48 -2.79 -16.23
CA ALA A 71 2.52 -1.41 -16.70
C ALA A 71 3.92 -1.07 -17.24
N TYR A 72 3.97 -0.31 -18.34
CA TYR A 72 5.24 0.21 -18.85
C TYR A 72 5.84 1.20 -17.88
N VAL A 73 7.14 1.08 -17.65
CA VAL A 73 7.92 1.96 -16.78
C VAL A 73 9.14 2.51 -17.50
N SER A 74 9.66 3.64 -17.02
CA SER A 74 10.99 4.11 -17.35
C SER A 74 11.98 3.72 -16.25
N LEU A 75 13.26 3.90 -16.51
CA LEU A 75 14.34 3.67 -15.54
C LEU A 75 15.00 5.00 -15.17
N ARG A 76 15.23 5.19 -13.87
CA ARG A 76 16.06 6.29 -13.40
C ARG A 76 17.55 6.01 -13.66
N LYS A 77 18.35 7.08 -13.73
CA LYS A 77 19.81 6.95 -13.77
C LYS A 77 20.29 6.18 -12.53
N GLY A 78 21.07 5.12 -12.75
CA GLY A 78 21.52 4.22 -11.69
C GLY A 78 20.57 3.08 -11.36
N ALA A 79 19.47 2.93 -12.09
CA ALA A 79 18.59 1.78 -11.96
C ALA A 79 19.33 0.46 -12.23
N SER A 80 18.84 -0.61 -11.63
CA SER A 80 19.39 -1.96 -11.81
C SER A 80 18.29 -2.92 -12.22
N LEU A 81 18.62 -3.81 -13.17
CA LEU A 81 17.78 -4.92 -13.60
C LEU A 81 18.42 -6.23 -13.15
N PHE A 82 17.61 -7.13 -12.62
CA PHE A 82 18.06 -8.42 -12.10
C PHE A 82 16.92 -9.43 -12.22
N ASP A 83 17.25 -10.71 -12.05
CA ASP A 83 16.25 -11.76 -12.06
C ASP A 83 15.35 -11.74 -10.80
N SER A 84 14.25 -12.49 -10.87
CA SER A 84 13.30 -12.57 -9.76
C SER A 84 13.90 -13.19 -8.49
N ALA A 85 14.90 -14.09 -8.61
CA ALA A 85 15.54 -14.69 -7.44
C ALA A 85 16.32 -13.64 -6.64
N VAL A 86 17.04 -12.73 -7.32
CA VAL A 86 17.73 -11.59 -6.68
C VAL A 86 16.69 -10.63 -6.09
N SER A 87 15.62 -10.32 -6.84
CA SER A 87 14.54 -9.46 -6.34
C SER A 87 13.95 -9.99 -5.02
N PHE A 88 13.58 -11.27 -4.99
CA PHE A 88 13.04 -11.88 -3.76
C PHE A 88 14.09 -12.03 -2.66
N ALA A 89 15.38 -12.17 -2.98
CA ALA A 89 16.44 -12.13 -1.99
C ALA A 89 16.55 -10.75 -1.31
N ILE A 90 16.36 -9.66 -2.05
CA ILE A 90 16.28 -8.28 -1.52
C ILE A 90 15.12 -8.16 -0.54
N ILE A 91 13.92 -8.65 -0.92
CA ILE A 91 12.72 -8.65 -0.07
C ILE A 91 12.97 -9.45 1.21
N ARG A 92 13.42 -10.71 1.09
CA ARG A 92 13.65 -11.63 2.22
C ARG A 92 14.68 -11.12 3.22
N ARG A 93 15.64 -10.32 2.76
CA ARG A 93 16.66 -9.67 3.59
C ARG A 93 16.19 -8.35 4.20
N ALA A 94 14.89 -8.03 4.13
CA ALA A 94 14.28 -6.81 4.67
C ALA A 94 15.00 -5.52 4.19
N ARG A 95 15.39 -5.48 2.91
CA ARG A 95 16.05 -4.31 2.33
C ARG A 95 15.08 -3.24 1.86
N LEU A 96 13.78 -3.54 1.81
CA LEU A 96 12.75 -2.56 1.51
C LEU A 96 12.40 -1.77 2.78
N ASP A 97 12.33 -0.46 2.67
CA ASP A 97 11.96 0.41 3.78
C ASP A 97 10.43 0.50 3.92
N LEU A 98 9.74 0.50 2.79
CA LEU A 98 8.29 0.63 2.72
C LEU A 98 7.71 -0.26 1.62
N THR A 99 6.59 -0.92 1.90
CA THR A 99 5.70 -1.48 0.90
C THR A 99 4.32 -0.85 1.06
N MET A 100 3.79 -0.29 -0.02
CA MET A 100 2.38 0.10 -0.10
C MET A 100 1.62 -1.00 -0.82
N ILE A 101 0.53 -1.48 -0.23
CA ILE A 101 -0.20 -2.63 -0.74
C ILE A 101 -1.71 -2.42 -0.67
N GLY A 102 -2.44 -2.91 -1.69
CA GLY A 102 -3.90 -2.90 -1.67
C GLY A 102 -4.45 -3.99 -0.75
N ALA A 103 -5.68 -3.81 -0.24
CA ALA A 103 -6.37 -4.80 0.57
C ALA A 103 -7.82 -5.02 0.12
N PHE A 104 -8.28 -6.27 0.19
CA PHE A 104 -9.71 -6.59 0.21
C PHE A 104 -10.26 -6.41 1.62
N GLU A 105 -9.52 -6.90 2.61
CA GLU A 105 -9.80 -6.72 4.04
C GLU A 105 -8.50 -6.49 4.80
N VAL A 106 -8.57 -5.70 5.86
CA VAL A 106 -7.54 -5.54 6.87
C VAL A 106 -8.23 -5.47 8.24
N ASP A 107 -7.62 -6.02 9.28
CA ASP A 107 -8.27 -6.05 10.59
C ASP A 107 -7.51 -5.28 11.68
N ALA A 108 -8.14 -5.23 12.86
CA ALA A 108 -7.64 -4.51 14.03
C ALA A 108 -6.24 -4.98 14.50
N LEU A 109 -5.85 -6.21 14.18
CA LEU A 109 -4.54 -6.78 14.51
C LEU A 109 -3.50 -6.57 13.41
N GLY A 110 -3.87 -5.90 12.31
CA GLY A 110 -3.00 -5.71 11.16
C GLY A 110 -2.83 -6.97 10.30
N ASN A 111 -3.77 -7.90 10.35
CA ASN A 111 -3.82 -8.99 9.40
C ASN A 111 -4.27 -8.46 8.04
N LEU A 112 -3.67 -8.98 6.97
CA LEU A 112 -3.91 -8.56 5.58
C LEU A 112 -4.54 -9.70 4.78
N ALA A 113 -5.63 -9.41 4.05
CA ALA A 113 -6.22 -10.28 3.04
C ALA A 113 -6.35 -9.51 1.72
N ASN A 114 -5.57 -9.91 0.70
CA ASN A 114 -5.56 -9.20 -0.57
C ASN A 114 -5.38 -10.09 -1.81
N TRP A 115 -5.45 -11.43 -1.67
CA TRP A 115 -5.12 -12.31 -2.78
C TRP A 115 -6.28 -13.18 -3.27
N LYS A 116 -7.25 -13.50 -2.41
CA LYS A 116 -8.34 -14.42 -2.76
C LYS A 116 -9.68 -14.00 -2.19
N ILE A 117 -10.69 -13.97 -3.06
CA ILE A 117 -12.10 -13.90 -2.68
C ILE A 117 -12.73 -15.23 -3.08
N PRO A 118 -13.29 -16.02 -2.14
CA PRO A 118 -13.95 -17.29 -2.46
C PRO A 118 -15.00 -17.12 -3.55
N GLY A 119 -15.03 -18.05 -4.51
CA GLY A 119 -15.94 -18.00 -5.63
C GLY A 119 -15.59 -17.04 -6.77
N LYS A 120 -14.49 -16.26 -6.64
CA LYS A 120 -13.97 -15.42 -7.72
C LYS A 120 -12.62 -15.93 -8.23
N PHE A 121 -12.31 -15.62 -9.49
CA PHE A 121 -11.00 -15.87 -10.05
C PHE A 121 -9.92 -15.14 -9.24
N SER A 122 -8.82 -15.81 -8.97
CA SER A 122 -7.64 -15.24 -8.33
C SER A 122 -6.39 -15.67 -9.10
N PRO A 123 -5.54 -14.73 -9.53
CA PRO A 123 -4.28 -15.05 -10.20
C PRO A 123 -3.23 -15.69 -9.29
N GLY A 124 -3.50 -15.77 -7.99
CA GLY A 124 -2.57 -16.26 -6.98
C GLY A 124 -2.12 -15.18 -6.02
N ILE A 125 -1.29 -15.56 -5.04
CA ILE A 125 -0.80 -14.66 -4.00
C ILE A 125 0.37 -13.80 -4.48
N GLY A 126 1.11 -14.25 -5.51
CA GLY A 126 2.30 -13.56 -6.02
C GLY A 126 3.34 -13.32 -4.90
N GLY A 127 4.06 -12.22 -5.00
CA GLY A 127 5.04 -11.78 -3.99
C GLY A 127 4.43 -11.11 -2.75
N ALA A 128 3.12 -10.91 -2.70
CA ALA A 128 2.46 -10.14 -1.66
C ALA A 128 2.73 -10.66 -0.25
N MET A 129 2.81 -11.99 -0.09
CA MET A 129 3.08 -12.62 1.21
C MET A 129 4.49 -12.28 1.73
N GLU A 130 5.52 -12.39 0.88
CA GLU A 130 6.89 -12.08 1.28
C GLU A 130 7.09 -10.58 1.51
N LEU A 131 6.53 -9.74 0.64
CA LEU A 131 6.51 -8.29 0.82
C LEU A 131 5.90 -7.90 2.16
N ALA A 132 4.70 -8.43 2.47
CA ALA A 132 4.00 -8.12 3.71
C ALA A 132 4.73 -8.60 4.96
N GLN A 133 5.44 -9.75 4.89
CA GLN A 133 6.14 -10.33 6.05
C GLN A 133 7.55 -9.77 6.27
N LYS A 134 8.21 -9.24 5.24
CA LYS A 134 9.65 -8.96 5.26
C LYS A 134 9.99 -7.48 5.10
N THR A 135 9.09 -6.65 4.59
CA THR A 135 9.32 -5.20 4.53
C THR A 135 9.24 -4.58 5.92
N LYS A 136 10.09 -3.60 6.18
CA LYS A 136 10.17 -2.91 7.48
C LYS A 136 8.86 -2.22 7.87
N ARG A 137 8.15 -1.66 6.88
CA ARG A 137 6.90 -0.93 7.08
C ARG A 137 5.90 -1.24 5.97
N ILE A 138 4.70 -1.62 6.38
CA ILE A 138 3.59 -1.93 5.46
C ILE A 138 2.49 -0.88 5.64
N VAL A 139 2.15 -0.22 4.53
CA VAL A 139 1.03 0.73 4.46
C VAL A 139 -0.02 0.17 3.50
N VAL A 140 -1.22 -0.04 4.01
CA VAL A 140 -2.37 -0.47 3.20
C VAL A 140 -3.05 0.74 2.59
N LEU A 141 -3.27 0.70 1.27
CA LEU A 141 -4.08 1.66 0.53
C LEU A 141 -5.37 0.99 0.07
N THR A 142 -6.50 1.45 0.57
CA THR A 142 -7.79 0.83 0.24
C THR A 142 -8.95 1.82 0.39
N THR A 143 -10.08 1.58 -0.29
CA THR A 143 -11.33 2.28 0.05
C THR A 143 -11.84 1.78 1.40
N HIS A 144 -12.47 2.66 2.16
CA HIS A 144 -12.96 2.33 3.52
C HIS A 144 -14.02 1.23 3.49
N THR A 145 -14.88 1.30 2.47
CA THR A 145 -15.92 0.31 2.22
C THR A 145 -15.80 -0.29 0.82
N ASP A 146 -16.48 -1.40 0.59
CA ASP A 146 -16.66 -1.97 -0.74
C ASP A 146 -17.78 -1.26 -1.52
N LYS A 147 -18.05 -1.72 -2.76
CA LYS A 147 -19.10 -1.15 -3.64
C LYS A 147 -20.51 -1.31 -3.08
N GLN A 148 -20.73 -2.15 -2.10
CA GLN A 148 -21.99 -2.37 -1.40
C GLN A 148 -22.08 -1.62 -0.07
N GLY A 149 -21.10 -0.78 0.26
CA GLY A 149 -21.01 -0.04 1.50
C GLY A 149 -20.56 -0.87 2.71
N ARG A 150 -20.07 -2.10 2.52
CA ARG A 150 -19.63 -2.95 3.62
C ARG A 150 -18.20 -2.57 4.02
N PRO A 151 -17.88 -2.49 5.33
CA PRO A 151 -16.54 -2.20 5.81
C PRO A 151 -15.48 -3.15 5.25
N LYS A 152 -14.31 -2.61 4.93
CA LYS A 152 -13.10 -3.37 4.59
C LYS A 152 -12.09 -3.39 5.74
N ILE A 153 -12.32 -2.54 6.74
CA ILE A 153 -11.53 -2.45 7.97
C ILE A 153 -12.33 -3.13 9.07
N LEU A 154 -11.91 -4.34 9.44
CA LEU A 154 -12.70 -5.30 10.18
C LEU A 154 -12.15 -5.54 11.59
N LYS A 155 -12.98 -6.09 12.47
CA LYS A 155 -12.49 -6.63 13.75
C LYS A 155 -11.57 -7.84 13.51
N ASN A 156 -11.97 -8.74 12.61
CA ASN A 156 -11.19 -9.88 12.14
C ASN A 156 -11.43 -10.10 10.65
N CYS A 157 -10.38 -10.33 9.86
CA CYS A 157 -10.50 -10.69 8.46
C CYS A 157 -11.31 -11.97 8.29
N ARG A 158 -12.19 -12.00 7.29
CA ARG A 158 -13.02 -13.16 6.90
C ARG A 158 -12.46 -13.87 5.68
N LEU A 159 -11.71 -13.15 4.85
CA LEU A 159 -11.06 -13.68 3.67
C LEU A 159 -9.75 -14.40 4.03
N PRO A 160 -9.27 -15.33 3.17
CA PRO A 160 -7.97 -15.97 3.36
C PRO A 160 -6.84 -14.94 3.48
N LEU A 161 -6.11 -15.02 4.58
CA LEU A 161 -5.04 -14.08 4.88
C LEU A 161 -3.87 -14.22 3.90
N THR A 162 -3.27 -13.10 3.55
CA THR A 162 -1.97 -12.99 2.89
C THR A 162 -0.85 -13.06 3.91
N ALA A 163 -0.99 -12.30 4.99
CA ALA A 163 -0.04 -12.28 6.10
C ALA A 163 -0.74 -11.83 7.39
N LYS A 164 -0.17 -12.26 8.53
CA LYS A 164 -0.66 -11.91 9.87
C LYS A 164 0.18 -10.79 10.46
N THR A 165 -0.48 -9.87 11.18
CA THR A 165 0.15 -8.85 12.04
C THR A 165 1.28 -8.09 11.32
N CYS A 166 1.04 -7.74 10.05
CA CYS A 166 2.05 -7.15 9.18
C CYS A 166 1.80 -5.67 8.86
N VAL A 167 0.54 -5.23 8.94
CA VAL A 167 0.16 -3.86 8.58
C VAL A 167 0.50 -2.90 9.71
N ASN A 168 1.19 -1.80 9.39
CA ASN A 168 1.52 -0.73 10.32
C ASN A 168 0.54 0.45 10.23
N ARG A 169 0.08 0.75 9.01
CA ARG A 169 -0.82 1.88 8.75
C ARG A 169 -1.81 1.56 7.64
N ILE A 170 -3.01 2.08 7.79
CA ILE A 170 -4.08 2.00 6.79
C ILE A 170 -4.40 3.42 6.34
N ILE A 171 -4.37 3.66 5.03
CA ILE A 171 -4.85 4.90 4.41
C ILE A 171 -6.07 4.54 3.59
N SER A 172 -7.22 5.00 4.04
CA SER A 172 -8.46 4.89 3.30
C SER A 172 -8.84 6.24 2.68
N ASP A 173 -9.89 6.26 1.89
CA ASP A 173 -10.46 7.51 1.37
C ASP A 173 -11.13 8.38 2.44
N LEU A 174 -11.34 7.85 3.66
CA LEU A 174 -11.93 8.58 4.78
C LEU A 174 -10.92 8.98 5.85
N ALA A 175 -9.93 8.15 6.15
CA ALA A 175 -9.02 8.37 7.28
C ALA A 175 -7.69 7.64 7.13
N VAL A 176 -6.70 8.11 7.91
CA VAL A 176 -5.42 7.45 8.18
C VAL A 176 -5.46 6.86 9.58
N MET A 177 -5.16 5.57 9.68
CA MET A 177 -5.18 4.83 10.94
C MET A 177 -3.87 4.08 11.14
N ASP A 178 -3.30 4.16 12.35
CA ASP A 178 -2.19 3.32 12.76
C ASP A 178 -2.70 2.05 13.41
N VAL A 179 -2.08 0.93 13.05
CA VAL A 179 -2.26 -0.34 13.76
C VAL A 179 -1.31 -0.35 14.96
N THR A 180 -1.87 -0.46 16.15
CA THR A 180 -1.09 -0.47 17.40
C THR A 180 -1.40 -1.71 18.24
N ALA A 181 -0.63 -1.94 19.30
CA ALA A 181 -0.91 -3.03 20.23
C ALA A 181 -2.28 -2.88 20.94
N GLN A 182 -2.83 -1.66 20.97
CA GLN A 182 -4.13 -1.36 21.58
C GLN A 182 -5.27 -1.32 20.55
N GLY A 183 -5.00 -1.63 19.28
CA GLY A 183 -5.97 -1.57 18.19
C GLY A 183 -5.71 -0.45 17.19
N LEU A 184 -6.75 -0.01 16.49
CA LEU A 184 -6.65 1.02 15.46
C LEU A 184 -6.77 2.43 16.05
N VAL A 185 -5.78 3.27 15.77
CA VAL A 185 -5.76 4.68 16.19
C VAL A 185 -5.91 5.58 14.98
N VAL A 186 -6.99 6.34 14.92
CA VAL A 186 -7.22 7.36 13.88
C VAL A 186 -6.25 8.52 14.10
N ARG A 187 -5.40 8.78 13.10
CA ARG A 187 -4.43 9.89 13.12
C ARG A 187 -4.93 11.10 12.38
N GLU A 188 -5.67 10.86 11.30
CA GLU A 188 -6.10 11.93 10.40
C GLU A 188 -7.42 11.54 9.73
N LYS A 189 -8.34 12.49 9.58
CA LYS A 189 -9.53 12.35 8.75
C LYS A 189 -9.30 13.08 7.43
N LEU A 190 -9.48 12.38 6.32
CA LEU A 190 -9.27 12.93 4.97
C LEU A 190 -10.51 13.63 4.40
N VAL A 191 -11.63 13.52 5.12
CA VAL A 191 -12.91 14.17 4.80
C VAL A 191 -13.54 14.72 6.07
N GLN A 192 -14.52 15.63 5.92
CA GLN A 192 -15.34 16.05 7.05
C GLN A 192 -16.31 14.93 7.41
N ILE A 193 -16.00 14.19 8.46
CA ILE A 193 -16.80 13.10 9.00
C ILE A 193 -16.71 13.10 10.52
N SER A 194 -17.84 12.85 11.21
CA SER A 194 -17.83 12.71 12.66
C SER A 194 -17.11 11.43 13.10
N ASP A 195 -16.66 11.37 14.37
CA ASP A 195 -16.07 10.13 14.93
C ASP A 195 -17.09 9.00 14.92
N ALA A 196 -18.35 9.30 15.24
CA ALA A 196 -19.44 8.34 15.23
C ALA A 196 -19.72 7.78 13.82
N ASP A 197 -19.73 8.63 12.80
CA ASP A 197 -19.98 8.19 11.42
C ASP A 197 -18.80 7.39 10.85
N LEU A 198 -17.56 7.75 11.22
CA LEU A 198 -16.38 6.97 10.83
C LEU A 198 -16.40 5.60 11.51
N GLN A 199 -16.73 5.56 12.81
CA GLN A 199 -16.90 4.29 13.54
C GLN A 199 -18.02 3.44 12.95
N ALA A 200 -19.14 4.02 12.56
CA ALA A 200 -20.26 3.29 11.95
C ALA A 200 -19.89 2.63 10.61
N GLN A 201 -18.89 3.16 9.90
CA GLN A 201 -18.36 2.59 8.66
C GLN A 201 -17.17 1.64 8.88
N THR A 202 -16.74 1.45 10.13
CA THR A 202 -15.59 0.60 10.50
C THR A 202 -16.06 -0.49 11.45
N GLU A 203 -15.80 -1.76 11.13
CA GLU A 203 -16.18 -2.86 12.05
C GLU A 203 -15.22 -2.96 13.25
N ALA A 204 -13.93 -2.66 13.02
CA ALA A 204 -12.96 -2.57 14.11
C ALA A 204 -13.26 -1.39 15.03
N GLU A 205 -13.01 -1.55 16.32
CA GLU A 205 -13.08 -0.44 17.27
C GLU A 205 -11.97 0.57 16.97
N LEU A 206 -12.34 1.87 16.91
CA LEU A 206 -11.44 2.97 16.63
C LEU A 206 -11.14 3.77 17.90
N THR A 207 -9.87 4.05 18.10
CA THR A 207 -9.44 5.08 19.06
C THR A 207 -9.11 6.35 18.30
N PHE A 208 -9.61 7.47 18.74
CA PHE A 208 -9.32 8.78 18.13
C PHE A 208 -8.21 9.47 18.93
N ALA A 209 -7.13 9.85 18.25
CA ALA A 209 -6.08 10.63 18.88
C ALA A 209 -6.67 11.98 19.35
N THR A 210 -6.57 12.27 20.62
CA THR A 210 -6.92 13.60 21.15
C THR A 210 -6.04 14.66 20.48
N ARG A 211 -6.65 15.68 19.88
CA ARG A 211 -5.91 16.86 19.41
C ARG A 211 -5.23 17.51 20.63
N GLY A 212 -3.93 17.26 20.82
CA GLY A 212 -3.22 17.90 21.93
C GLY A 212 -1.94 17.21 22.41
N ALA A 213 -1.31 16.35 21.64
CA ALA A 213 0.00 15.79 22.01
C ALA A 213 0.97 15.87 20.83
N GLU A 214 1.18 17.06 20.29
CA GLU A 214 2.41 17.40 19.56
C GLU A 214 3.23 18.30 20.50
N SER A 215 4.23 17.72 21.13
CA SER A 215 5.31 18.44 21.81
C SER A 215 6.65 18.02 21.20
#